data_782109fe93ef994a8492317c301f7ced
#
_entry.id   782109fe93ef994a8492317c301f7ced
#
_cell.length_a   1.000
_cell.length_b   1.000
_cell.length_c   1.000
_cell.angle_alpha   90.00
_cell.angle_beta   90.00
_cell.angle_gamma   90.00
#
_symmetry.space_group_name_H-M   'P 1'
#
loop_
_entity.id
_entity.type
_entity.pdbx_description
1 polymer ?
#
loop_
_entity_poly.entity_id
_entity_poly.type
_entity_poly.pdbx_seq_one_letter_code
_entity_poly.pdbx_strand_id
1 'polypeptide(L)'
;MTKPTEGALSAKDGTSSERVQTDAESADSEALSSSKAVSQSDHEDAWSDFWAGARSTLPIMIGILPLGFILGTQGAQHGLSAIGMAIMCAFNFAGGSEFAAVALWSSAPSFIVIVCATWLINCRHIVLGAALTPFMQSAKVSTPRSLLAFFVMCDETWALSMQEVHRRRKAGRPAAELFSFSYHMGVGITLWTSWFMVAAIGAAVGG
;
A
#
# COMPACT_ATOMS: atom_id res chain seq x y z
N MET A 1 -72.76 -8.52 -54.55
CA MET A 1 -72.09 -7.20 -54.44
C MET A 1 -72.07 -6.81 -52.99
N THR A 2 -71.05 -7.14 -52.26
CA THR A 2 -70.86 -6.65 -50.93
C THR A 2 -69.34 -6.51 -50.69
N LYS A 3 -68.92 -5.33 -50.33
CA LYS A 3 -67.55 -4.83 -50.14
C LYS A 3 -66.95 -5.33 -48.84
N PRO A 4 -65.71 -5.76 -48.81
CA PRO A 4 -65.09 -6.12 -47.50
C PRO A 4 -64.57 -4.88 -46.79
N THR A 5 -64.70 -4.88 -45.46
CA THR A 5 -64.30 -3.86 -44.53
C THR A 5 -62.82 -4.05 -44.24
N GLU A 6 -61.96 -3.10 -44.61
CA GLU A 6 -60.62 -2.89 -44.12
C GLU A 6 -60.67 -2.10 -42.79
N GLY A 7 -60.01 -2.57 -41.78
CA GLY A 7 -59.82 -1.75 -40.55
C GLY A 7 -59.65 -2.53 -39.27
N ALA A 8 -58.56 -3.29 -39.11
CA ALA A 8 -58.15 -3.77 -37.80
C ALA A 8 -56.70 -4.36 -37.80
N LEU A 9 -55.70 -3.56 -38.15
CA LEU A 9 -54.29 -4.02 -38.09
C LEU A 9 -53.34 -2.84 -37.89
N SER A 10 -53.59 -2.00 -36.87
CA SER A 10 -52.62 -0.91 -36.56
C SER A 10 -52.55 -0.52 -35.08
N ALA A 11 -52.87 -1.40 -34.16
CA ALA A 11 -52.81 -1.06 -32.74
C ALA A 11 -51.97 -2.03 -31.86
N LYS A 12 -51.20 -2.92 -32.46
CA LYS A 12 -50.43 -3.93 -31.69
C LYS A 12 -48.89 -3.78 -31.70
N ASP A 13 -48.34 -2.92 -32.54
CA ASP A 13 -46.88 -2.78 -32.69
C ASP A 13 -46.25 -1.75 -31.76
N GLY A 14 -46.97 -0.76 -31.26
CA GLY A 14 -46.43 0.29 -30.36
C GLY A 14 -46.12 -0.19 -28.94
N THR A 15 -46.93 -1.10 -28.40
CA THR A 15 -46.78 -1.59 -27.02
C THR A 15 -45.65 -2.61 -26.83
N SER A 16 -45.25 -3.28 -27.91
CA SER A 16 -44.13 -4.26 -27.82
C SER A 16 -42.77 -3.57 -27.84
N SER A 17 -42.62 -2.50 -28.59
CA SER A 17 -41.35 -1.72 -28.67
C SER A 17 -41.10 -0.89 -27.41
N GLU A 18 -42.14 -0.30 -26.81
CA GLU A 18 -42.04 0.45 -25.57
C GLU A 18 -41.67 -0.46 -24.37
N ARG A 19 -42.23 -1.66 -24.28
CA ARG A 19 -41.88 -2.64 -23.23
C ARG A 19 -40.43 -3.10 -23.34
N VAL A 20 -39.96 -3.40 -24.56
CA VAL A 20 -38.57 -3.82 -24.77
C VAL A 20 -37.60 -2.68 -24.42
N GLN A 21 -37.91 -1.43 -24.66
CA GLN A 21 -37.11 -0.28 -24.30
C GLN A 21 -37.10 -0.05 -22.78
N THR A 22 -38.24 -0.20 -22.11
CA THR A 22 -38.34 -0.04 -20.64
C THR A 22 -37.61 -1.18 -19.90
N ASP A 23 -37.67 -2.41 -20.40
CA ASP A 23 -36.97 -3.56 -19.85
C ASP A 23 -35.44 -3.44 -20.07
N ALA A 24 -34.98 -2.88 -21.18
CA ALA A 24 -33.55 -2.63 -21.41
C ALA A 24 -33.02 -1.51 -20.52
N GLU A 25 -33.77 -0.43 -20.31
CA GLU A 25 -33.39 0.70 -19.48
C GLU A 25 -33.40 0.33 -17.99
N SER A 26 -34.29 -0.55 -17.53
CA SER A 26 -34.28 -1.11 -16.17
C SER A 26 -33.12 -2.08 -15.95
N ALA A 27 -32.79 -2.92 -16.92
CA ALA A 27 -31.65 -3.82 -16.84
C ALA A 27 -30.30 -3.06 -16.79
N ASP A 28 -30.15 -2.00 -17.59
CA ASP A 28 -28.96 -1.13 -17.54
C ASP A 28 -28.83 -0.37 -16.20
N SER A 29 -29.98 0.08 -15.66
CA SER A 29 -30.01 0.75 -14.34
C SER A 29 -29.63 -0.21 -13.21
N GLU A 30 -30.13 -1.45 -13.24
CA GLU A 30 -29.75 -2.50 -12.26
C GLU A 30 -28.28 -2.92 -12.39
N ALA A 31 -27.77 -3.04 -13.62
CA ALA A 31 -26.37 -3.35 -13.86
C ALA A 31 -25.43 -2.23 -13.35
N LEU A 32 -25.81 -0.96 -13.59
CA LEU A 32 -25.10 0.21 -13.08
C LEU A 32 -25.13 0.31 -11.55
N SER A 33 -26.28 0.03 -10.94
CA SER A 33 -26.43 0.05 -9.48
C SER A 33 -25.63 -1.09 -8.82
N SER A 34 -25.66 -2.28 -9.41
CA SER A 34 -24.87 -3.44 -8.97
C SER A 34 -23.37 -3.19 -9.11
N SER A 35 -22.93 -2.60 -10.23
CA SER A 35 -21.53 -2.23 -10.45
C SER A 35 -21.04 -1.16 -9.46
N LYS A 36 -21.87 -0.17 -9.12
CA LYS A 36 -21.56 0.83 -8.10
C LYS A 36 -21.49 0.23 -6.70
N ALA A 37 -22.39 -0.68 -6.36
CA ALA A 37 -22.41 -1.35 -5.07
C ALA A 37 -21.16 -2.23 -4.86
N VAL A 38 -20.73 -2.98 -5.89
CA VAL A 38 -19.49 -3.78 -5.88
C VAL A 38 -18.27 -2.87 -5.74
N SER A 39 -18.19 -1.77 -6.48
CA SER A 39 -17.09 -0.82 -6.37
C SER A 39 -17.02 -0.15 -4.99
N GLN A 40 -18.15 0.10 -4.36
CA GLN A 40 -18.22 0.72 -3.05
C GLN A 40 -17.81 -0.25 -1.94
N SER A 41 -18.22 -1.52 -2.01
CA SER A 41 -17.77 -2.57 -1.08
C SER A 41 -16.27 -2.82 -1.18
N ASP A 42 -15.70 -2.85 -2.38
CA ASP A 42 -14.26 -3.01 -2.58
C ASP A 42 -13.45 -1.84 -1.98
N HIS A 43 -14.00 -0.62 -2.04
CA HIS A 43 -13.39 0.56 -1.43
C HIS A 43 -13.45 0.54 0.10
N GLU A 44 -14.57 0.14 0.68
CA GLU A 44 -14.74 0.03 2.14
C GLU A 44 -13.82 -1.05 2.71
N ASP A 45 -13.71 -2.19 2.04
CA ASP A 45 -12.80 -3.27 2.41
C ASP A 45 -11.33 -2.85 2.32
N ALA A 46 -10.95 -2.14 1.25
CA ALA A 46 -9.59 -1.62 1.08
C ALA A 46 -9.22 -0.59 2.17
N TRP A 47 -10.14 0.28 2.56
CA TRP A 47 -9.94 1.27 3.60
C TRP A 47 -9.85 0.63 4.99
N SER A 48 -10.71 -0.35 5.27
CA SER A 48 -10.66 -1.11 6.52
C SER A 48 -9.35 -1.88 6.67
N ASP A 49 -8.87 -2.52 5.59
CA ASP A 49 -7.59 -3.21 5.53
C ASP A 49 -6.41 -2.25 5.77
N PHE A 50 -6.44 -1.06 5.17
CA PHE A 50 -5.41 -0.03 5.40
C PHE A 50 -5.31 0.33 6.89
N TRP A 51 -6.42 0.64 7.52
CA TRP A 51 -6.43 0.98 8.96
C TRP A 51 -6.09 -0.20 9.85
N ALA A 52 -6.46 -1.41 9.47
CA ALA A 52 -6.03 -2.62 10.17
C ALA A 52 -4.50 -2.76 10.11
N GLY A 53 -3.89 -2.52 8.94
CA GLY A 53 -2.44 -2.46 8.78
C GLY A 53 -1.80 -1.37 9.64
N ALA A 54 -2.30 -0.15 9.58
CA ALA A 54 -1.79 0.95 10.38
C ALA A 54 -1.85 0.67 11.90
N ARG A 55 -2.94 0.09 12.38
CA ARG A 55 -3.09 -0.27 13.80
C ARG A 55 -2.17 -1.42 14.23
N SER A 56 -1.85 -2.35 13.34
CA SER A 56 -0.96 -3.46 13.63
C SER A 56 0.48 -3.02 13.90
N THR A 57 0.86 -1.79 13.50
CA THR A 57 2.18 -1.22 13.77
C THR A 57 2.34 -0.69 15.19
N LEU A 58 1.25 -0.38 15.89
CA LEU A 58 1.28 0.29 17.20
C LEU A 58 2.20 -0.38 18.23
N PRO A 59 2.17 -1.71 18.41
CA PRO A 59 3.08 -2.37 19.36
C PRO A 59 4.55 -2.23 18.96
N ILE A 60 4.85 -2.25 17.67
CA ILE A 60 6.21 -2.15 17.13
C ILE A 60 6.74 -0.73 17.28
N MET A 61 5.89 0.28 17.12
CA MET A 61 6.26 1.68 17.24
C MET A 61 6.85 2.03 18.61
N ILE A 62 6.42 1.36 19.69
CA ILE A 62 6.98 1.57 21.04
C ILE A 62 8.49 1.31 21.06
N GLY A 63 8.98 0.32 20.29
CA GLY A 63 10.40 0.03 20.18
C GLY A 63 11.14 0.85 19.13
N ILE A 64 10.48 1.14 18.00
CA ILE A 64 11.11 1.79 16.85
C ILE A 64 11.26 3.31 17.06
N LEU A 65 10.28 3.99 17.67
CA LEU A 65 10.33 5.45 17.85
C LEU A 65 11.54 5.92 18.67
N PRO A 66 11.89 5.32 19.82
CA PRO A 66 13.12 5.66 20.54
C PRO A 66 14.38 5.48 19.71
N LEU A 67 14.46 4.41 18.90
CA LEU A 67 15.60 4.17 18.02
C LEU A 67 15.74 5.23 16.94
N GLY A 68 14.62 5.62 16.30
CA GLY A 68 14.60 6.71 15.32
C GLY A 68 15.02 8.05 15.92
N PHE A 69 14.60 8.34 17.16
CA PHE A 69 15.03 9.53 17.89
C PHE A 69 16.54 9.51 18.17
N ILE A 70 17.09 8.37 18.63
CA ILE A 70 18.53 8.19 18.84
C ILE A 70 19.30 8.36 17.53
N LEU A 71 18.81 7.78 16.44
CA LEU A 71 19.41 7.95 15.11
C LEU A 71 19.51 9.43 14.74
N GLY A 72 18.43 10.18 14.93
CA GLY A 72 18.38 11.60 14.66
C GLY A 72 19.38 12.41 15.47
N THR A 73 19.43 12.17 16.81
CA THR A 73 20.38 12.86 17.70
C THR A 73 21.83 12.54 17.34
N GLN A 74 22.14 11.29 16.99
CA GLN A 74 23.47 10.91 16.52
C GLN A 74 23.80 11.60 15.19
N GLY A 75 22.85 11.67 14.25
CA GLY A 75 23.05 12.39 12.98
C GLY A 75 23.41 13.85 13.20
N ALA A 76 22.71 14.54 14.11
CA ALA A 76 23.01 15.92 14.47
C ALA A 76 24.44 16.09 15.07
N GLN A 77 24.86 15.17 15.96
CA GLN A 77 26.21 15.17 16.52
C GLN A 77 27.30 15.00 15.45
N HIS A 78 26.98 14.34 14.34
CA HIS A 78 27.86 14.22 13.17
C HIS A 78 27.69 15.36 12.13
N GLY A 79 26.92 16.41 12.46
CA GLY A 79 26.75 17.59 11.61
C GLY A 79 25.66 17.47 10.54
N LEU A 80 24.80 16.44 10.61
CA LEU A 80 23.63 16.31 9.74
C LEU A 80 22.50 17.20 10.24
N SER A 81 21.90 18.00 9.34
CA SER A 81 20.73 18.80 9.71
C SER A 81 19.47 17.94 9.85
N ALA A 82 18.47 18.46 10.56
CA ALA A 82 17.17 17.78 10.69
C ALA A 82 16.53 17.46 9.34
N ILE A 83 16.65 18.35 8.36
CA ILE A 83 16.17 18.13 6.99
C ILE A 83 17.01 17.04 6.30
N GLY A 84 18.32 17.04 6.46
CA GLY A 84 19.21 16.00 5.94
C GLY A 84 18.85 14.63 6.49
N MET A 85 18.59 14.53 7.81
CA MET A 85 18.14 13.31 8.45
C MET A 85 16.76 12.85 7.94
N ALA A 86 15.81 13.79 7.79
CA ALA A 86 14.49 13.47 7.23
C ALA A 86 14.60 12.89 5.82
N ILE A 87 15.39 13.52 4.94
CA ILE A 87 15.59 13.07 3.56
C ILE A 87 16.26 11.69 3.56
N MET A 88 17.34 11.52 4.31
CA MET A 88 18.04 10.23 4.40
C MET A 88 17.09 9.11 4.83
N CYS A 89 16.33 9.29 5.90
CA CYS A 89 15.40 8.30 6.42
C CYS A 89 14.19 8.08 5.50
N ALA A 90 13.70 9.12 4.81
CA ALA A 90 12.59 8.98 3.88
C ALA A 90 12.94 8.17 2.62
N PHE A 91 14.16 8.27 2.13
CA PHE A 91 14.59 7.56 0.91
C PHE A 91 15.26 6.22 1.17
N ASN A 92 15.92 6.04 2.31
CA ASN A 92 16.60 4.78 2.62
C ASN A 92 15.70 3.79 3.38
N PHE A 93 14.94 4.26 4.32
CA PHE A 93 13.92 3.53 5.12
C PHE A 93 14.34 2.10 5.53
N ALA A 94 15.53 1.96 6.11
CA ALA A 94 16.11 0.66 6.41
C ALA A 94 16.79 0.55 7.79
N GLY A 95 16.63 1.52 8.67
CA GLY A 95 17.16 1.54 10.05
C GLY A 95 18.65 1.24 10.14
N GLY A 96 19.01 -0.03 10.05
CA GLY A 96 20.40 -0.47 10.22
C GLY A 96 21.41 0.18 9.28
N SER A 97 21.05 0.40 8.02
CA SER A 97 21.94 1.08 7.05
C SER A 97 22.05 2.58 7.31
N GLU A 98 21.03 3.19 7.90
CA GLU A 98 21.05 4.60 8.31
C GLU A 98 21.97 4.81 9.52
N PHE A 99 21.89 3.93 10.51
CA PHE A 99 22.87 3.92 11.62
C PHE A 99 24.30 3.75 11.14
N ALA A 100 24.52 2.83 10.17
CA ALA A 100 25.84 2.66 9.58
C ALA A 100 26.30 3.90 8.81
N ALA A 101 25.40 4.54 8.05
CA ALA A 101 25.70 5.77 7.32
C ALA A 101 26.08 6.91 8.28
N VAL A 102 25.32 7.10 9.35
CA VAL A 102 25.62 8.11 10.38
C VAL A 102 26.95 7.81 11.09
N ALA A 103 27.21 6.55 11.46
CA ALA A 103 28.48 6.18 12.10
C ALA A 103 29.71 6.39 11.20
N LEU A 104 29.54 6.30 9.89
CA LEU A 104 30.60 6.57 8.88
C LEU A 104 30.66 8.05 8.46
N TRP A 105 29.72 8.87 8.93
CA TRP A 105 29.68 10.28 8.59
C TRP A 105 30.76 11.06 9.37
N SER A 106 31.52 11.87 8.66
CA SER A 106 32.61 12.69 9.22
C SER A 106 32.65 14.04 8.51
N SER A 107 33.56 14.93 8.94
CA SER A 107 33.81 16.21 8.27
C SER A 107 34.27 16.08 6.82
N ALA A 108 34.84 14.92 6.45
CA ALA A 108 35.22 14.56 5.08
C ALA A 108 34.75 13.12 4.80
N PRO A 109 33.44 12.91 4.59
CA PRO A 109 32.88 11.57 4.47
C PRO A 109 33.31 10.89 3.18
N SER A 110 33.71 9.63 3.26
CA SER A 110 33.91 8.80 2.08
C SER A 110 32.58 8.28 1.58
N PHE A 111 31.95 8.99 0.64
CA PHE A 111 30.65 8.61 0.07
C PHE A 111 30.65 7.20 -0.52
N ILE A 112 31.78 6.76 -1.13
CA ILE A 112 31.88 5.39 -1.66
C ILE A 112 31.72 4.35 -0.56
N VAL A 113 32.37 4.54 0.59
CA VAL A 113 32.27 3.62 1.74
C VAL A 113 30.86 3.60 2.28
N ILE A 114 30.22 4.77 2.44
CA ILE A 114 28.83 4.87 2.93
C ILE A 114 27.88 4.17 1.98
N VAL A 115 27.98 4.43 0.67
CA VAL A 115 27.14 3.80 -0.35
C VAL A 115 27.31 2.29 -0.37
N CYS A 116 28.57 1.79 -0.37
CA CYS A 116 28.84 0.36 -0.35
C CYS A 116 28.31 -0.32 0.93
N ALA A 117 28.50 0.29 2.09
CA ALA A 117 27.99 -0.24 3.36
C ALA A 117 26.46 -0.27 3.38
N THR A 118 25.81 0.82 2.99
CA THR A 118 24.35 0.92 2.88
C THR A 118 23.80 -0.11 1.91
N TRP A 119 24.40 -0.24 0.72
CA TRP A 119 23.97 -1.21 -0.27
C TRP A 119 24.08 -2.65 0.23
N LEU A 120 25.21 -2.99 0.86
CA LEU A 120 25.46 -4.33 1.42
C LEU A 120 24.44 -4.68 2.52
N ILE A 121 24.16 -3.76 3.44
CA ILE A 121 23.15 -3.97 4.50
C ILE A 121 21.75 -4.12 3.89
N ASN A 122 21.42 -3.35 2.86
CA ASN A 122 20.11 -3.35 2.22
C ASN A 122 19.89 -4.51 1.23
N CYS A 123 20.91 -5.32 0.90
CA CYS A 123 20.74 -6.55 0.10
C CYS A 123 19.64 -7.48 0.66
N ARG A 124 19.40 -7.45 1.97
CA ARG A 124 18.31 -8.22 2.61
C ARG A 124 16.94 -7.93 2.00
N HIS A 125 16.69 -6.69 1.54
CA HIS A 125 15.40 -6.34 0.91
C HIS A 125 15.13 -7.12 -0.37
N ILE A 126 16.17 -7.57 -1.08
CA ILE A 126 16.04 -8.43 -2.26
C ILE A 126 15.43 -9.78 -1.84
N VAL A 127 15.90 -10.35 -0.72
CA VAL A 127 15.39 -11.63 -0.21
C VAL A 127 13.96 -11.47 0.31
N LEU A 128 13.69 -10.41 1.08
CA LEU A 128 12.34 -10.12 1.59
C LEU A 128 11.35 -9.89 0.45
N GLY A 129 11.75 -9.13 -0.57
CA GLY A 129 10.95 -8.87 -1.77
C GLY A 129 10.68 -10.14 -2.56
N ALA A 130 11.70 -10.99 -2.75
CA ALA A 130 11.54 -12.28 -3.44
C ALA A 130 10.54 -13.20 -2.70
N ALA A 131 10.56 -13.20 -1.36
CA ALA A 131 9.62 -13.97 -0.55
C ALA A 131 8.17 -13.44 -0.61
N LEU A 132 7.98 -12.12 -0.78
CA LEU A 132 6.66 -11.49 -0.87
C LEU A 132 6.06 -11.57 -2.28
N THR A 133 6.90 -11.56 -3.31
CA THR A 133 6.50 -11.51 -4.73
C THR A 133 5.45 -12.57 -5.14
N PRO A 134 5.55 -13.86 -4.76
CA PRO A 134 4.54 -14.86 -5.14
C PRO A 134 3.13 -14.52 -4.67
N PHE A 135 3.00 -13.93 -3.48
CA PHE A 135 1.71 -13.53 -2.92
C PHE A 135 1.15 -12.31 -3.65
N MET A 136 2.00 -11.34 -3.99
CA MET A 136 1.61 -10.16 -4.78
C MET A 136 1.17 -10.55 -6.19
N GLN A 137 1.84 -11.52 -6.83
CA GLN A 137 1.47 -12.05 -8.14
C GLN A 137 0.13 -12.79 -8.08
N SER A 138 -0.08 -13.64 -7.06
CA SER A 138 -1.37 -14.32 -6.86
C SER A 138 -2.52 -13.34 -6.65
N ALA A 139 -2.29 -12.23 -5.98
CA ALA A 139 -3.23 -11.14 -5.78
C ALA A 139 -3.33 -10.18 -6.99
N LYS A 140 -2.65 -10.49 -8.11
CA LYS A 140 -2.64 -9.68 -9.34
C LYS A 140 -2.29 -8.20 -9.11
N VAL A 141 -1.37 -7.93 -8.18
CA VAL A 141 -0.89 -6.56 -7.93
C VAL A 141 -0.14 -6.05 -9.16
N SER A 142 -0.54 -4.90 -9.68
CA SER A 142 0.10 -4.31 -10.86
C SER A 142 1.54 -3.86 -10.57
N THR A 143 2.39 -3.80 -11.59
CA THR A 143 3.80 -3.42 -11.46
C THR A 143 4.01 -2.09 -10.73
N PRO A 144 3.30 -0.98 -11.03
CA PRO A 144 3.50 0.28 -10.31
C PRO A 144 3.10 0.17 -8.83
N ARG A 145 2.05 -0.60 -8.50
CA ARG A 145 1.68 -0.87 -7.11
C ARG A 145 2.73 -1.72 -6.40
N SER A 146 3.34 -2.68 -7.09
CA SER A 146 4.43 -3.48 -6.53
C SER A 146 5.66 -2.64 -6.22
N LEU A 147 6.04 -1.71 -7.11
CA LEU A 147 7.14 -0.78 -6.86
C LEU A 147 6.86 0.11 -5.65
N LEU A 148 5.63 0.61 -5.52
CA LEU A 148 5.23 1.39 -4.35
C LEU A 148 5.27 0.56 -3.05
N ALA A 149 4.81 -0.69 -3.10
CA ALA A 149 4.88 -1.60 -1.97
C ALA A 149 6.33 -1.86 -1.53
N PHE A 150 7.24 -2.08 -2.48
CA PHE A 150 8.66 -2.27 -2.18
C PHE A 150 9.34 -0.99 -1.66
N PHE A 151 8.91 0.19 -2.10
CA PHE A 151 9.43 1.46 -1.59
C PHE A 151 9.15 1.66 -0.09
N VAL A 152 7.95 1.29 0.39
CA VAL A 152 7.59 1.38 1.82
C VAL A 152 7.85 0.08 2.59
N MET A 153 8.63 -0.84 2.02
CA MET A 153 8.95 -2.12 2.65
C MET A 153 10.22 -2.01 3.50
N CYS A 154 10.08 -2.25 4.79
CA CYS A 154 11.17 -2.55 5.72
C CYS A 154 10.95 -3.93 6.34
N ASP A 155 11.81 -4.35 7.25
CA ASP A 155 11.74 -5.67 7.89
C ASP A 155 10.40 -5.87 8.61
N GLU A 156 9.93 -4.84 9.32
CA GLU A 156 8.68 -4.85 10.08
C GLU A 156 7.47 -4.87 9.15
N THR A 157 7.51 -4.09 8.06
CA THR A 157 6.45 -4.09 7.05
C THR A 157 6.31 -5.47 6.42
N TRP A 158 7.43 -6.10 6.07
CA TRP A 158 7.45 -7.46 5.57
C TRP A 158 6.90 -8.45 6.58
N ALA A 159 7.37 -8.39 7.84
CA ALA A 159 6.96 -9.33 8.90
C ALA A 159 5.46 -9.26 9.17
N LEU A 160 4.89 -8.05 9.31
CA LEU A 160 3.45 -7.87 9.52
C LEU A 160 2.62 -8.31 8.30
N SER A 161 3.11 -8.03 7.08
CA SER A 161 2.44 -8.48 5.86
C SER A 161 2.43 -10.00 5.75
N MET A 162 3.53 -10.66 6.08
CA MET A 162 3.61 -12.13 6.09
C MET A 162 2.75 -12.74 7.21
N GLN A 163 2.67 -12.10 8.37
CA GLN A 163 1.76 -12.52 9.44
C GLN A 163 0.31 -12.47 8.97
N GLU A 164 -0.08 -11.41 8.28
CA GLU A 164 -1.43 -11.26 7.72
C GLU A 164 -1.71 -12.31 6.64
N VAL A 165 -0.76 -12.58 5.74
CA VAL A 165 -0.85 -13.68 4.76
C VAL A 165 -1.10 -15.02 5.46
N HIS A 166 -0.36 -15.31 6.53
CA HIS A 166 -0.56 -16.55 7.31
C HIS A 166 -1.92 -16.59 8.01
N ARG A 167 -2.38 -15.46 8.56
CA ARG A 167 -3.69 -15.33 9.18
C ARG A 167 -4.82 -15.61 8.18
N ARG A 168 -4.75 -15.00 6.99
CA ARG A 168 -5.73 -15.19 5.91
C ARG A 168 -5.71 -16.63 5.38
N ARG A 169 -4.53 -17.23 5.26
CA ARG A 169 -4.39 -18.64 4.87
C ARG A 169 -5.04 -19.59 5.89
N LYS A 170 -4.83 -19.36 7.19
CA LYS A 170 -5.48 -20.14 8.25
C LYS A 170 -7.01 -19.98 8.27
N ALA A 171 -7.50 -18.83 7.83
CA ALA A 171 -8.94 -18.56 7.66
C ALA A 171 -9.53 -19.19 6.38
N GLY A 172 -8.74 -19.94 5.59
CA GLY A 172 -9.19 -20.62 4.37
C GLY A 172 -9.39 -19.68 3.18
N ARG A 173 -8.81 -18.47 3.18
CA ARG A 173 -8.91 -17.55 2.05
C ARG A 173 -8.20 -18.10 0.81
N PRO A 174 -8.75 -17.87 -0.40
CA PRO A 174 -8.11 -18.28 -1.65
C PRO A 174 -6.77 -17.55 -1.86
N ALA A 175 -5.88 -18.13 -2.67
CA ALA A 175 -4.54 -17.61 -2.91
C ALA A 175 -4.51 -16.13 -3.37
N ALA A 176 -5.52 -15.71 -4.15
CA ALA A 176 -5.64 -14.34 -4.64
C ALA A 176 -5.96 -13.31 -3.54
N GLU A 177 -6.49 -13.74 -2.41
CA GLU A 177 -6.88 -12.88 -1.28
C GLU A 177 -5.90 -12.95 -0.10
N LEU A 178 -4.83 -13.73 -0.20
CA LEU A 178 -3.86 -13.85 0.87
C LEU A 178 -3.10 -12.56 1.11
N PHE A 179 -2.69 -11.86 0.06
CA PHE A 179 -2.00 -10.58 0.15
C PHE A 179 -2.97 -9.43 -0.04
N SER A 180 -3.03 -8.52 0.94
CA SER A 180 -3.75 -7.26 0.81
C SER A 180 -2.75 -6.13 0.59
N PHE A 181 -2.83 -5.50 -0.59
CA PHE A 181 -2.04 -4.32 -0.91
C PHE A 181 -2.36 -3.17 0.06
N SER A 182 -3.64 -2.95 0.39
CA SER A 182 -4.07 -1.88 1.28
C SER A 182 -3.55 -2.08 2.70
N TYR A 183 -3.57 -3.31 3.23
CA TYR A 183 -2.98 -3.63 4.53
C TYR A 183 -1.48 -3.35 4.55
N HIS A 184 -0.75 -3.83 3.53
CA HIS A 184 0.69 -3.59 3.38
C HIS A 184 1.03 -2.09 3.33
N MET A 185 0.25 -1.30 2.58
CA MET A 185 0.40 0.15 2.51
C MET A 185 0.09 0.83 3.84
N GLY A 186 -0.92 0.37 4.57
CA GLY A 186 -1.25 0.86 5.90
C GLY A 186 -0.10 0.68 6.88
N VAL A 187 0.52 -0.51 6.90
CA VAL A 187 1.73 -0.79 7.68
C VAL A 187 2.89 0.10 7.23
N GLY A 188 3.22 0.03 5.94
CA GLY A 188 4.40 0.68 5.38
C GLY A 188 4.38 2.20 5.52
N ILE A 189 3.28 2.86 5.15
CA ILE A 189 3.16 4.32 5.24
C ILE A 189 3.22 4.79 6.70
N THR A 190 2.57 4.06 7.62
CA THR A 190 2.59 4.44 9.04
C THR A 190 4.00 4.35 9.63
N LEU A 191 4.73 3.26 9.36
CA LEU A 191 6.10 3.12 9.82
C LEU A 191 7.04 4.11 9.14
N TRP A 192 6.91 4.28 7.82
CA TRP A 192 7.73 5.20 7.03
C TRP A 192 7.60 6.65 7.50
N THR A 193 6.37 7.15 7.66
CA THR A 193 6.13 8.52 8.13
C THR A 193 6.62 8.72 9.54
N SER A 194 6.35 7.77 10.44
CA SER A 194 6.79 7.84 11.84
C SER A 194 8.31 7.83 11.96
N TRP A 195 9.00 7.01 11.16
CA TRP A 195 10.44 6.85 11.21
C TRP A 195 11.18 8.14 10.81
N PHE A 196 10.92 8.68 9.63
CA PHE A 196 11.64 9.89 9.19
C PHE A 196 11.26 11.12 10.03
N MET A 197 10.01 11.23 10.51
CA MET A 197 9.59 12.32 11.36
C MET A 197 10.32 12.29 12.72
N VAL A 198 10.37 11.13 13.35
CA VAL A 198 11.06 10.97 14.64
C VAL A 198 12.56 11.20 14.50
N ALA A 199 13.19 10.71 13.43
CA ALA A 199 14.59 10.98 13.17
C ALA A 199 14.87 12.48 12.93
N ALA A 200 13.99 13.17 12.22
CA ALA A 200 14.08 14.63 12.04
C ALA A 200 13.93 15.39 13.37
N ILE A 201 12.96 14.99 14.22
CA ILE A 201 12.77 15.57 15.56
C ILE A 201 14.00 15.32 16.41
N GLY A 202 14.54 14.08 16.45
CA GLY A 202 15.75 13.73 17.16
C GLY A 202 16.94 14.59 16.74
N ALA A 203 17.10 14.84 15.42
CA ALA A 203 18.15 15.71 14.92
C ALA A 203 17.95 17.19 15.29
N ALA A 204 16.71 17.67 15.29
CA ALA A 204 16.41 19.05 15.69
C ALA A 204 16.64 19.30 17.18
N VAL A 205 16.50 18.29 18.04
CA VAL A 205 16.69 18.39 19.49
C VAL A 205 18.15 18.12 19.87
N GLY A 206 18.87 17.28 19.10
CA GLY A 206 20.25 16.87 19.40
C GLY A 206 21.35 17.75 18.82
N GLY A 207 20.99 18.79 18.02
CA GLY A 207 21.92 19.71 17.32
C GLY A 207 22.07 21.09 18.00
#